data_e0735a0edc66864e17fa254cfedb3cae
#
_entry.id   e0735a0edc66864e17fa254cfedb3cae
#
_cell.length_a   1.000
_cell.length_b   1.000
_cell.length_c   1.000
_cell.angle_alpha   90.00
_cell.angle_beta   90.00
_cell.angle_gamma   90.00
#
_symmetry.space_group_name_H-M   'P 1'
#
loop_
_entity.id
_entity.type
_entity.pdbx_description
1 polymer ?
#
loop_
_entity_poly.entity_id
_entity_poly.type
_entity_poly.pdbx_seq_one_letter_code
_entity_poly.pdbx_strand_id
1 'polypeptide(L)'
;MEKEISAINDIRKFINVLNDNLTDKMQENTNLNQEISKCKTEINTLKSNISQLNEQIKMLKLASQIDGNEVGSTKDVKLMINEMVREIDKCIALLNK
;
A
#
# COMPACT_ATOMS: atom_id res chain seq x y z
N MET A 1 -15.56 34.16 -49.67
CA MET A 1 -16.05 32.82 -49.38
C MET A 1 -14.95 31.79 -49.16
N GLU A 2 -13.95 31.77 -50.01
CA GLU A 2 -12.82 30.80 -49.81
C GLU A 2 -12.03 30.99 -48.53
N LYS A 3 -11.81 32.27 -48.12
CA LYS A 3 -11.09 32.54 -46.85
C LYS A 3 -11.88 32.10 -45.64
N GLU A 4 -13.18 32.24 -45.68
CA GLU A 4 -14.07 31.88 -44.58
C GLU A 4 -14.14 30.35 -44.45
N ILE A 5 -14.25 29.62 -45.58
CA ILE A 5 -14.24 28.16 -45.59
C ILE A 5 -12.91 27.62 -45.08
N SER A 6 -11.79 28.26 -45.46
CA SER A 6 -10.47 27.87 -44.98
C SER A 6 -10.33 28.09 -43.49
N ALA A 7 -10.86 29.21 -42.97
CA ALA A 7 -10.84 29.49 -41.52
C ALA A 7 -11.69 28.49 -40.76
N ILE A 8 -12.84 28.10 -41.28
CA ILE A 8 -13.71 27.10 -40.65
C ILE A 8 -13.00 25.76 -40.64
N ASN A 9 -12.34 25.38 -41.71
CA ASN A 9 -11.59 24.11 -41.77
C ASN A 9 -10.43 24.11 -40.79
N ASP A 10 -9.74 25.19 -40.63
CA ASP A 10 -8.63 25.30 -39.66
C ASP A 10 -9.14 25.17 -38.23
N ILE A 11 -10.28 25.81 -37.91
CA ILE A 11 -10.92 25.68 -36.60
C ILE A 11 -11.34 24.23 -36.36
N ARG A 12 -11.92 23.61 -37.37
CA ARG A 12 -12.35 22.19 -37.27
C ARG A 12 -11.17 21.28 -36.98
N LYS A 13 -10.06 21.47 -37.69
CA LYS A 13 -8.81 20.70 -37.45
C LYS A 13 -8.29 20.92 -36.03
N PHE A 14 -8.32 22.16 -35.56
CA PHE A 14 -7.89 22.50 -34.21
C PHE A 14 -8.74 21.80 -33.17
N ILE A 15 -10.06 21.81 -33.35
CA ILE A 15 -11.00 21.13 -32.47
C ILE A 15 -10.72 19.62 -32.44
N ASN A 16 -10.46 19.02 -33.59
CA ASN A 16 -10.16 17.58 -33.68
C ASN A 16 -8.87 17.23 -32.92
N VAL A 17 -7.83 18.08 -33.05
CA VAL A 17 -6.59 17.90 -32.32
C VAL A 17 -6.83 18.00 -30.82
N LEU A 18 -7.62 18.99 -30.41
CA LEU A 18 -7.96 19.16 -28.99
C LEU A 18 -8.74 17.95 -28.45
N ASN A 19 -9.67 17.45 -29.21
CA ASN A 19 -10.44 16.26 -28.81
C ASN A 19 -9.54 15.03 -28.68
N ASP A 20 -8.62 14.83 -29.63
CA ASP A 20 -7.67 13.73 -29.57
C ASP A 20 -6.77 13.83 -28.35
N ASN A 21 -6.26 15.04 -28.09
CA ASN A 21 -5.42 15.30 -26.90
C ASN A 21 -6.19 15.04 -25.61
N LEU A 22 -7.44 15.47 -25.56
CA LEU A 22 -8.30 15.24 -24.41
C LEU A 22 -8.53 13.75 -24.18
N THR A 23 -8.82 13.01 -25.23
CA THR A 23 -9.02 11.56 -25.16
C THR A 23 -7.75 10.87 -24.65
N ASP A 24 -6.58 11.25 -25.16
CA ASP A 24 -5.29 10.71 -24.73
C ASP A 24 -5.04 10.99 -23.25
N LYS A 25 -5.32 12.22 -22.82
CA LYS A 25 -5.14 12.61 -21.41
C LYS A 25 -6.10 11.89 -20.48
N MET A 26 -7.31 11.68 -20.92
CA MET A 26 -8.30 10.92 -20.15
C MET A 26 -7.87 9.46 -20.00
N GLN A 27 -7.31 8.89 -21.06
CA GLN A 27 -6.78 7.52 -21.00
C GLN A 27 -5.58 7.41 -20.09
N GLU A 28 -4.64 8.36 -20.20
CA GLU A 28 -3.50 8.44 -19.30
C GLU A 28 -3.95 8.53 -17.84
N ASN A 29 -4.95 9.37 -17.59
CA ASN A 29 -5.49 9.57 -16.24
C ASN A 29 -6.07 8.26 -15.70
N THR A 30 -6.83 7.54 -16.52
CA THR A 30 -7.39 6.24 -16.14
C THR A 30 -6.29 5.25 -15.82
N ASN A 31 -5.25 5.18 -16.66
CA ASN A 31 -4.12 4.28 -16.46
C ASN A 31 -3.36 4.62 -15.17
N LEU A 32 -3.12 5.91 -14.93
CA LEU A 32 -2.45 6.36 -13.71
C LEU A 32 -3.25 6.03 -12.46
N ASN A 33 -4.56 6.20 -12.52
CA ASN A 33 -5.43 5.85 -11.40
C ASN A 33 -5.40 4.36 -11.11
N GLN A 34 -5.35 3.53 -12.16
CA GLN A 34 -5.19 2.08 -11.99
C GLN A 34 -3.85 1.72 -11.36
N GLU A 35 -2.77 2.38 -11.79
CA GLU A 35 -1.45 2.16 -11.19
C GLU A 35 -1.41 2.57 -9.73
N ILE A 36 -2.02 3.71 -9.41
CA ILE A 36 -2.13 4.18 -8.02
C ILE A 36 -2.88 3.15 -7.17
N SER A 37 -3.97 2.62 -7.69
CA SER A 37 -4.76 1.59 -6.99
C SER A 37 -3.93 0.33 -6.75
N LYS A 38 -3.18 -0.12 -7.74
CA LYS A 38 -2.28 -1.27 -7.60
C LYS A 38 -1.20 -1.02 -6.56
N CYS A 39 -0.58 0.16 -6.61
CA CYS A 39 0.45 0.54 -5.63
C CYS A 39 -0.11 0.56 -4.21
N LYS A 40 -1.30 1.08 -4.02
CA LYS A 40 -1.95 1.08 -2.70
C LYS A 40 -2.17 -0.33 -2.18
N THR A 41 -2.61 -1.23 -3.05
CA THR A 41 -2.80 -2.64 -2.69
C THR A 41 -1.48 -3.29 -2.31
N GLU A 42 -0.42 -3.05 -3.09
CA GLU A 42 0.92 -3.55 -2.79
C GLU A 42 1.46 -3.03 -1.47
N ILE A 43 1.26 -1.75 -1.19
CA ILE A 43 1.66 -1.13 0.07
C ILE A 43 0.97 -1.83 1.24
N ASN A 44 -0.33 -2.07 1.13
CA ASN A 44 -1.09 -2.75 2.17
C ASN A 44 -0.60 -4.18 2.38
N THR A 45 -0.32 -4.90 1.30
CA THR A 45 0.22 -6.25 1.36
C THR A 45 1.59 -6.27 2.02
N LEU A 46 2.46 -5.32 1.65
CA LEU A 46 3.80 -5.21 2.23
C LEU A 46 3.73 -4.88 3.73
N LYS A 47 2.84 -3.99 4.13
CA LYS A 47 2.63 -3.66 5.54
C LYS A 47 2.19 -4.88 6.33
N SER A 48 1.28 -5.66 5.78
CA SER A 48 0.82 -6.91 6.41
C SER A 48 1.97 -7.91 6.55
N ASN A 49 2.77 -8.07 5.50
CA ASN A 49 3.93 -8.96 5.52
C ASN A 49 4.96 -8.53 6.56
N ILE A 50 5.23 -7.23 6.66
CA ILE A 50 6.15 -6.68 7.65
C ILE A 50 5.65 -6.99 9.06
N SER A 51 4.36 -6.81 9.30
CA SER A 51 3.77 -7.13 10.60
C SER A 51 3.95 -8.61 10.96
N GLN A 52 3.68 -9.50 10.00
CA GLN A 52 3.85 -10.94 10.19
C GLN A 52 5.32 -11.31 10.44
N LEU A 53 6.23 -10.73 9.68
CA LEU A 53 7.67 -10.97 9.85
C LEU A 53 8.15 -10.50 11.22
N ASN A 54 7.69 -9.34 11.67
CA ASN A 54 8.04 -8.83 12.99
C ASN A 54 7.56 -9.78 14.10
N GLU A 55 6.37 -10.34 13.97
CA GLU A 55 5.87 -11.33 14.91
C GLU A 55 6.69 -12.60 14.88
N GLN A 56 7.07 -13.08 13.71
CA GLN A 56 7.93 -14.25 13.56
C GLN A 56 9.29 -14.01 14.21
N ILE A 57 9.85 -12.82 14.03
CA ILE A 57 11.12 -12.43 14.67
C ILE A 57 10.98 -12.48 16.19
N LYS A 58 9.91 -11.94 16.73
CA LYS A 58 9.64 -11.98 18.18
C LYS A 58 9.57 -13.43 18.68
N MET A 59 8.85 -14.27 17.96
CA MET A 59 8.74 -15.69 18.31
C MET A 59 10.07 -16.43 18.24
N LEU A 60 10.87 -16.16 17.21
CA LEU A 60 12.20 -16.75 17.07
C LEU A 60 13.13 -16.33 18.18
N LYS A 61 13.10 -15.05 18.56
CA LYS A 61 13.89 -14.54 19.68
C LYS A 61 13.48 -15.21 20.98
N LEU A 62 12.17 -15.37 21.19
CA LEU A 62 11.64 -16.04 22.37
C LEU A 62 12.10 -17.51 22.42
N ALA A 63 11.97 -18.22 21.31
CA ALA A 63 12.39 -19.62 21.20
C ALA A 63 13.91 -19.77 21.42
N SER A 64 14.68 -18.84 20.84
CA SER A 64 16.14 -18.84 21.01
C SER A 64 16.55 -18.62 22.48
N GLN A 65 15.84 -17.76 23.18
CA GLN A 65 16.09 -17.48 24.59
C GLN A 65 15.71 -18.67 25.48
N ILE A 66 14.63 -19.36 25.16
CA ILE A 66 14.19 -20.57 25.87
C ILE A 66 15.22 -21.69 25.69
N ASP A 67 15.70 -21.88 24.46
CA ASP A 67 16.69 -22.92 24.15
C ASP A 67 18.07 -22.60 24.71
N GLY A 68 18.36 -21.32 24.90
CA GLY A 68 19.68 -20.90 25.38
C GLY A 68 19.97 -21.18 26.85
N ASN A 69 18.97 -21.51 27.66
CA ASN A 69 19.10 -21.89 29.08
C ASN A 69 19.93 -20.94 29.94
N GLU A 70 20.00 -19.67 29.60
CA GLU A 70 20.72 -18.68 30.36
C GLU A 70 19.87 -18.15 31.51
N VAL A 71 20.47 -18.04 32.68
CA VAL A 71 19.78 -17.67 33.92
C VAL A 71 19.21 -16.25 33.88
N GLY A 72 19.77 -15.37 33.04
CA GLY A 72 19.27 -13.99 32.87
C GLY A 72 18.11 -13.87 31.94
N SER A 73 17.82 -14.88 31.14
CA SER A 73 16.83 -14.81 30.08
C SER A 73 15.39 -14.99 30.57
N THR A 74 15.17 -15.46 31.79
CA THR A 74 13.82 -15.72 32.31
C THR A 74 13.01 -14.44 32.46
N LYS A 75 13.63 -13.34 32.90
CA LYS A 75 12.98 -12.04 33.00
C LYS A 75 12.62 -11.50 31.62
N ASP A 76 13.55 -11.61 30.69
CA ASP A 76 13.32 -11.16 29.30
C ASP A 76 12.21 -11.93 28.62
N VAL A 77 12.17 -13.25 28.83
CA VAL A 77 11.10 -14.12 28.32
C VAL A 77 9.75 -13.72 28.89
N LYS A 78 9.68 -13.46 30.18
CA LYS A 78 8.45 -12.99 30.83
C LYS A 78 7.98 -11.65 30.26
N LEU A 79 8.90 -10.71 30.05
CA LEU A 79 8.58 -9.41 29.46
C LEU A 79 8.07 -9.57 28.05
N MET A 80 8.69 -10.43 27.26
CA MET A 80 8.24 -10.70 25.88
C MET A 80 6.86 -11.34 25.83
N ILE A 81 6.61 -12.29 26.70
CA ILE A 81 5.29 -12.94 26.81
C ILE A 81 4.24 -11.90 27.19
N ASN A 82 4.53 -11.01 28.14
CA ASN A 82 3.61 -9.95 28.54
C ASN A 82 3.33 -8.98 27.39
N GLU A 83 4.34 -8.61 26.62
CA GLU A 83 4.15 -7.78 25.42
C GLU A 83 3.28 -8.46 24.38
N MET A 84 3.51 -9.75 24.15
CA MET A 84 2.72 -10.52 23.19
C MET A 84 1.26 -10.61 23.62
N VAL A 85 1.02 -10.83 24.91
CA VAL A 85 -0.35 -10.86 25.45
C VAL A 85 -1.01 -9.50 25.27
N ARG A 86 -0.32 -8.40 25.52
CA ARG A 86 -0.84 -7.05 25.30
C ARG A 86 -1.20 -6.80 23.85
N GLU A 87 -0.35 -7.25 22.92
CA GLU A 87 -0.62 -7.10 21.49
C GLU A 87 -1.83 -7.92 21.05
N ILE A 88 -1.96 -9.14 21.57
CA ILE A 88 -3.11 -9.99 21.31
C ILE A 88 -4.38 -9.33 21.85
N ASP A 89 -4.32 -8.78 23.05
CA ASP A 89 -5.48 -8.07 23.65
C ASP A 89 -5.89 -6.86 22.79
N LYS A 90 -4.91 -6.10 22.28
CA LYS A 90 -5.18 -4.99 21.36
C LYS A 90 -5.84 -5.45 20.07
N CYS A 91 -5.38 -6.55 19.52
CA CYS A 91 -5.97 -7.11 18.30
C CYS A 91 -7.42 -7.56 18.54
N ILE A 92 -7.68 -8.19 19.67
CA ILE A 92 -9.04 -8.61 20.05
C ILE A 92 -9.94 -7.39 20.24
N ALA A 93 -9.43 -6.34 20.90
CA ALA A 93 -10.18 -5.10 21.09
C ALA A 93 -10.53 -4.43 19.76
N LEU A 94 -9.61 -4.46 18.79
CA LEU A 94 -9.86 -3.91 17.45
C LEU A 94 -10.90 -4.72 16.69
N LEU A 95 -10.90 -6.04 16.86
CA LEU A 95 -11.87 -6.92 16.20
C LEU A 95 -13.29 -6.76 16.77
N ASN A 96 -13.40 -6.38 18.03
CA ASN A 96 -14.68 -6.22 18.71
C ASN A 96 -15.31 -4.84 18.57
N LYS A 97 -14.70 -3.97 17.79
CA LYS A 97 -15.28 -2.62 17.54
C LYS A 97 -16.38 -2.61 16.52
#